data_d73e087c2657ee56cf5f969000ada64b
#
_entry.id   d73e087c2657ee56cf5f969000ada64b
#
_cell.length_a   1.000
_cell.length_b   1.000
_cell.length_c   1.000
_cell.angle_alpha   90.00
_cell.angle_beta   90.00
_cell.angle_gamma   90.00
#
_symmetry.space_group_name_H-M   'P 1'
#
loop_
_entity.id
_entity.type
_entity.pdbx_description
1 polymer ?
#
loop_
_entity_poly.entity_id
_entity_poly.type
_entity_poly.pdbx_seq_one_letter_code
_entity_poly.pdbx_strand_id
1 'polypeptide(L)'
;ITLARKAREVGVKKFVVTHANSGIWKMTYDQIKRCIDSGAWIEYSYITNLWGQGTGLPDFERMSDKEFAGFARIAPEHSIITTDLGQVGMPHPVEGMRRCIRALLENGLSQQQVNYMVCDNPATLVGLSAI
;
A
#
# COMPACT_ATOMS: atom_id res chain seq x y z
N ILE A 1 -14.11 -6.95 0.57
CA ILE A 1 -15.22 -6.52 -0.30
C ILE A 1 -16.47 -6.26 0.53
N THR A 2 -16.94 -7.21 1.33
CA THR A 2 -18.15 -7.04 2.16
C THR A 2 -18.06 -5.85 3.11
N LEU A 3 -16.92 -5.67 3.80
CA LEU A 3 -16.69 -4.54 4.69
C LEU A 3 -16.66 -3.20 3.95
N ALA A 4 -16.00 -3.13 2.80
CA ALA A 4 -15.96 -1.90 1.99
C ALA A 4 -17.36 -1.47 1.54
N ARG A 5 -18.17 -2.43 1.06
CA ARG A 5 -19.56 -2.17 0.71
C ARG A 5 -20.38 -1.71 1.92
N LYS A 6 -20.23 -2.38 3.07
CA LYS A 6 -20.95 -2.02 4.28
C LYS A 6 -20.55 -0.64 4.81
N ALA A 7 -19.29 -0.31 4.79
CA ALA A 7 -18.79 1.01 5.15
C ALA A 7 -19.49 2.11 4.33
N ARG A 8 -19.59 1.91 3.00
CA ARG A 8 -20.29 2.83 2.11
C ARG A 8 -21.79 2.93 2.43
N GLU A 9 -22.46 1.80 2.67
CA GLU A 9 -23.89 1.74 3.04
C GLU A 9 -24.22 2.55 4.31
N VAL A 10 -23.31 2.54 5.30
CA VAL A 10 -23.47 3.29 6.55
C VAL A 10 -22.87 4.70 6.51
N GLY A 11 -22.47 5.19 5.32
CA GLY A 11 -22.02 6.57 5.11
C GLY A 11 -20.57 6.85 5.43
N VAL A 12 -19.71 5.83 5.61
CA VAL A 12 -18.25 6.03 5.73
C VAL A 12 -17.71 6.48 4.39
N LYS A 13 -17.21 7.71 4.32
CA LYS A 13 -16.74 8.33 3.07
C LYS A 13 -15.30 7.92 2.69
N LYS A 14 -14.48 7.59 3.68
CA LYS A 14 -13.05 7.30 3.51
C LYS A 14 -12.72 5.97 4.20
N PHE A 15 -12.93 4.87 3.50
CA PHE A 15 -12.61 3.53 3.98
C PHE A 15 -11.33 3.05 3.30
N VAL A 16 -10.36 2.62 4.09
CA VAL A 16 -9.06 2.12 3.60
C VAL A 16 -8.97 0.61 3.83
N VAL A 17 -8.61 -0.13 2.81
CA VAL A 17 -8.23 -1.54 2.89
C VAL A 17 -6.74 -1.61 3.14
N THR A 18 -6.38 -1.89 4.39
CA THR A 18 -4.99 -1.92 4.85
C THR A 18 -4.31 -3.24 4.47
N HIS A 19 -3.01 -3.17 4.14
CA HIS A 19 -2.14 -4.32 3.83
C HIS A 19 -2.64 -5.18 2.66
N ALA A 20 -3.22 -4.58 1.63
CA ALA A 20 -3.84 -5.30 0.51
C ALA A 20 -2.85 -6.20 -0.26
N ASN A 21 -1.55 -5.88 -0.22
CA ASN A 21 -0.47 -6.67 -0.84
C ASN A 21 0.09 -7.77 0.08
N SER A 22 -0.36 -7.86 1.33
CA SER A 22 0.23 -8.80 2.29
C SER A 22 0.02 -10.24 1.87
N GLY A 23 1.09 -11.02 1.85
CA GLY A 23 1.03 -12.48 1.65
C GLY A 23 0.20 -13.21 2.70
N ILE A 24 -0.05 -12.59 3.86
CA ILE A 24 -0.91 -13.13 4.93
C ILE A 24 -2.38 -13.12 4.49
N TRP A 25 -2.85 -12.02 3.91
CA TRP A 25 -4.24 -11.85 3.48
C TRP A 25 -4.49 -12.37 2.06
N LYS A 26 -3.44 -12.46 1.23
CA LYS A 26 -3.46 -13.00 -0.13
C LYS A 26 -4.58 -12.43 -1.00
N MET A 27 -4.80 -11.12 -0.96
CA MET A 27 -5.77 -10.49 -1.85
C MET A 27 -5.31 -10.61 -3.30
N THR A 28 -6.22 -11.04 -4.16
CA THR A 28 -5.99 -11.06 -5.60
C THR A 28 -6.18 -9.66 -6.21
N TYR A 29 -5.62 -9.43 -7.38
CA TYR A 29 -5.81 -8.19 -8.13
C TYR A 29 -7.29 -7.88 -8.39
N ASP A 30 -8.10 -8.91 -8.68
CA ASP A 30 -9.54 -8.76 -8.86
C ASP A 30 -10.25 -8.32 -7.57
N GLN A 31 -9.88 -8.90 -6.44
CA GLN A 31 -10.42 -8.48 -5.14
C GLN A 31 -10.09 -7.03 -4.81
N ILE A 32 -8.87 -6.58 -5.11
CA ILE A 32 -8.45 -5.19 -4.93
C ILE A 32 -9.28 -4.25 -5.81
N LYS A 33 -9.42 -4.56 -7.11
CA LYS A 33 -10.27 -3.78 -8.03
C LYS A 33 -11.70 -3.67 -7.52
N ARG A 34 -12.30 -4.75 -7.08
CA ARG A 34 -13.66 -4.75 -6.53
C ARG A 34 -13.79 -3.93 -5.24
N CYS A 35 -12.74 -3.83 -4.43
CA CYS A 35 -12.73 -2.90 -3.29
C CYS A 35 -12.74 -1.44 -3.78
N ILE A 36 -11.93 -1.11 -4.77
CA ILE A 36 -11.87 0.22 -5.39
C ILE A 36 -13.23 0.60 -6.00
N ASP A 37 -13.85 -0.30 -6.76
CA ASP A 37 -15.19 -0.12 -7.35
C ASP A 37 -16.26 0.14 -6.28
N SER A 38 -16.04 -0.36 -5.07
CA SER A 38 -16.89 -0.09 -3.90
C SER A 38 -16.58 1.24 -3.22
N GLY A 39 -15.63 2.03 -3.75
CA GLY A 39 -15.22 3.33 -3.22
C GLY A 39 -14.20 3.26 -2.08
N ALA A 40 -13.55 2.11 -1.88
CA ALA A 40 -12.48 1.98 -0.90
C ALA A 40 -11.15 2.50 -1.46
N TRP A 41 -10.34 3.06 -0.58
CA TRP A 41 -8.92 3.30 -0.81
C TRP A 41 -8.13 2.04 -0.49
N ILE A 42 -7.00 1.86 -1.15
CA ILE A 42 -6.13 0.70 -0.95
C ILE A 42 -4.81 1.16 -0.32
N GLU A 43 -4.37 0.46 0.70
CA GLU A 43 -3.05 0.65 1.28
C GLU A 43 -2.16 -0.54 0.95
N TYR A 44 -0.98 -0.23 0.39
CA TYR A 44 0.11 -1.19 0.18
C TYR A 44 1.24 -0.89 1.17
N SER A 45 1.66 -1.90 1.93
CA SER A 45 2.68 -1.78 2.97
C SER A 45 4.00 -2.38 2.51
N TYR A 46 5.05 -1.58 2.49
CA TYR A 46 6.37 -2.01 1.99
C TYR A 46 7.12 -2.92 2.96
N ILE A 47 6.65 -3.07 4.20
CA ILE A 47 7.20 -4.05 5.15
C ILE A 47 7.29 -5.45 4.55
N THR A 48 6.35 -5.82 3.68
CA THR A 48 6.29 -7.11 3.00
C THR A 48 7.56 -7.43 2.19
N ASN A 49 8.29 -6.42 1.78
CA ASN A 49 9.55 -6.55 1.03
C ASN A 49 10.77 -6.64 1.95
N LEU A 50 10.61 -6.35 3.24
CA LEU A 50 11.71 -6.17 4.19
C LEU A 50 11.71 -7.19 5.33
N TRP A 51 10.58 -7.78 5.66
CA TRP A 51 10.47 -8.79 6.72
C TRP A 51 11.23 -10.08 6.39
N GLY A 52 11.26 -11.05 7.30
CA GLY A 52 11.96 -12.33 7.12
C GLY A 52 13.10 -12.49 8.12
N GLN A 53 14.00 -13.41 7.84
CA GLN A 53 15.09 -13.77 8.75
C GLN A 53 15.90 -12.52 9.17
N GLY A 54 16.18 -12.42 10.47
CA GLY A 54 16.87 -11.28 11.08
C GLY A 54 15.95 -10.12 11.47
N THR A 55 14.65 -10.24 11.32
CA THR A 55 13.65 -9.24 11.69
C THR A 55 12.70 -9.79 12.76
N GLY A 56 11.83 -8.92 13.30
CA GLY A 56 10.76 -9.33 14.21
C GLY A 56 9.68 -10.23 13.57
N LEU A 57 9.75 -10.46 12.26
CA LEU A 57 8.83 -11.28 11.47
C LEU A 57 9.59 -12.31 10.61
N PRO A 58 10.29 -13.27 11.24
CA PRO A 58 11.25 -14.15 10.57
C PRO A 58 10.62 -15.18 9.63
N ASP A 59 9.39 -15.59 9.91
CA ASP A 59 8.70 -16.69 9.21
C ASP A 59 7.92 -16.24 7.97
N PHE A 60 7.95 -14.95 7.64
CA PHE A 60 7.25 -14.44 6.48
C PHE A 60 8.16 -14.39 5.24
N GLU A 61 7.66 -14.91 4.13
CA GLU A 61 8.30 -14.80 2.84
C GLU A 61 8.29 -13.34 2.35
N ARG A 62 9.43 -12.88 1.85
CA ARG A 62 9.57 -11.52 1.29
C ARG A 62 8.88 -11.43 -0.07
N MET A 63 8.12 -10.37 -0.25
CA MET A 63 7.65 -9.97 -1.56
C MET A 63 8.80 -9.35 -2.37
N SER A 64 8.89 -9.62 -3.66
CA SER A 64 9.83 -8.93 -4.54
C SER A 64 9.37 -7.52 -4.87
N ASP A 65 10.32 -6.62 -5.17
CA ASP A 65 9.99 -5.25 -5.61
C ASP A 65 9.17 -5.23 -6.90
N LYS A 66 9.40 -6.17 -7.80
CA LYS A 66 8.62 -6.33 -9.03
C LYS A 66 7.16 -6.68 -8.74
N GLU A 67 6.92 -7.58 -7.80
CA GLU A 67 5.58 -7.98 -7.38
C GLU A 67 4.86 -6.84 -6.66
N PHE A 68 5.54 -6.17 -5.74
CA PHE A 68 5.03 -4.98 -5.06
C PHE A 68 4.61 -3.88 -6.05
N ALA A 69 5.47 -3.59 -7.03
CA ALA A 69 5.16 -2.65 -8.11
C ALA A 69 3.97 -3.11 -8.96
N GLY A 70 3.76 -4.42 -9.10
CA GLY A 70 2.58 -5.00 -9.75
C GLY A 70 1.29 -4.63 -9.01
N PHE A 71 1.27 -4.72 -7.69
CA PHE A 71 0.15 -4.26 -6.86
C PHE A 71 -0.04 -2.74 -6.96
N ALA A 72 1.03 -1.98 -6.82
CA ALA A 72 0.97 -0.51 -6.85
C ALA A 72 0.44 0.08 -8.17
N ARG A 73 0.51 -0.67 -9.28
CA ARG A 73 -0.08 -0.27 -10.57
C ARG A 73 -1.60 -0.37 -10.64
N ILE A 74 -2.23 -1.02 -9.65
CA ILE A 74 -3.68 -1.23 -9.66
C ILE A 74 -4.40 0.04 -9.27
N ALA A 75 -4.53 1.05 -9.90
CA ALA A 75 -5.16 2.31 -9.53
C ALA A 75 -4.32 3.15 -8.56
N PRO A 76 -3.17 3.67 -9.01
CA PRO A 76 -2.32 4.56 -8.21
C PRO A 76 -3.06 5.77 -7.64
N GLU A 77 -4.07 6.28 -8.36
CA GLU A 77 -4.91 7.42 -7.97
C GLU A 77 -5.88 7.12 -6.82
N HIS A 78 -6.06 5.85 -6.46
CA HIS A 78 -6.93 5.40 -5.35
C HIS A 78 -6.18 4.56 -4.32
N SER A 79 -4.86 4.61 -4.35
CA SER A 79 -4.00 3.83 -3.46
C SER A 79 -3.06 4.72 -2.66
N ILE A 80 -2.66 4.24 -1.49
CA ILE A 80 -1.60 4.86 -0.68
C ILE A 80 -0.53 3.82 -0.41
N ILE A 81 0.69 4.30 -0.16
CA ILE A 81 1.82 3.48 0.24
C ILE A 81 2.27 3.89 1.64
N THR A 82 2.45 2.89 2.48
CA THR A 82 3.03 3.03 3.82
C THR A 82 4.25 2.14 3.95
N THR A 83 5.07 2.38 4.95
CA THR A 83 6.19 1.50 5.25
C THR A 83 5.82 0.41 6.24
N ASP A 84 4.93 0.73 7.19
CA ASP A 84 4.60 -0.13 8.34
C ASP A 84 5.85 -0.58 9.13
N LEU A 85 6.88 0.26 9.18
CA LEU A 85 8.16 -0.01 9.83
C LEU A 85 8.22 0.60 11.23
N GLY A 86 9.01 -0.03 12.09
CA GLY A 86 9.21 0.31 13.49
C GLY A 86 9.60 -0.91 14.34
N GLN A 87 9.58 -2.09 13.73
CA GLN A 87 9.91 -3.36 14.39
C GLN A 87 11.43 -3.53 14.50
N VAL A 88 11.85 -4.31 15.48
CA VAL A 88 13.25 -4.67 15.69
C VAL A 88 13.84 -5.36 14.45
N GLY A 89 15.04 -4.97 14.06
CA GLY A 89 15.74 -5.53 12.90
C GLY A 89 15.30 -4.95 11.56
N MET A 90 14.33 -4.01 11.55
CA MET A 90 13.89 -3.32 10.35
C MET A 90 14.61 -1.99 10.15
N PRO A 91 14.70 -1.48 8.90
CA PRO A 91 15.22 -0.15 8.65
C PRO A 91 14.34 0.94 9.29
N HIS A 92 14.92 2.11 9.50
CA HIS A 92 14.13 3.29 9.89
C HIS A 92 13.03 3.60 8.87
N PRO A 93 11.80 4.01 9.26
CA PRO A 93 10.68 4.25 8.33
C PRO A 93 11.00 5.16 7.14
N VAL A 94 11.78 6.23 7.36
CA VAL A 94 12.19 7.15 6.27
C VAL A 94 13.08 6.42 5.25
N GLU A 95 14.00 5.59 5.72
CA GLU A 95 14.85 4.79 4.81
C GLU A 95 14.01 3.74 4.07
N GLY A 96 13.06 3.10 4.74
CA GLY A 96 12.13 2.18 4.11
C GLY A 96 11.30 2.85 3.01
N MET A 97 10.81 4.06 3.24
CA MET A 97 10.08 4.83 2.22
C MET A 97 10.97 5.19 1.03
N ARG A 98 12.23 5.60 1.27
CA ARG A 98 13.19 5.87 0.17
C ARG A 98 13.45 4.63 -0.68
N ARG A 99 13.60 3.46 -0.06
CA ARG A 99 13.75 2.18 -0.77
C ARG A 99 12.51 1.85 -1.58
N CYS A 100 11.33 2.01 -0.99
CA CYS A 100 10.06 1.77 -1.65
C CYS A 100 9.90 2.65 -2.90
N ILE A 101 10.09 3.96 -2.78
CA ILE A 101 9.99 4.89 -3.91
C ILE A 101 10.96 4.49 -5.03
N ARG A 102 12.22 4.19 -4.70
CA ARG A 102 13.21 3.73 -5.66
C ARG A 102 12.76 2.45 -6.37
N ALA A 103 12.33 1.45 -5.61
CA ALA A 103 11.85 0.17 -6.14
C ALA A 103 10.68 0.35 -7.11
N LEU A 104 9.74 1.23 -6.81
CA LEU A 104 8.60 1.53 -7.69
C LEU A 104 9.05 2.16 -9.01
N LEU A 105 9.93 3.16 -8.95
CA LEU A 105 10.47 3.83 -10.15
C LEU A 105 11.30 2.87 -11.01
N GLU A 106 12.19 2.09 -10.41
CA GLU A 106 13.02 1.09 -11.09
C GLU A 106 12.18 -0.03 -11.75
N ASN A 107 11.00 -0.31 -11.18
CA ASN A 107 10.04 -1.26 -11.74
C ASN A 107 8.99 -0.60 -12.64
N GLY A 108 9.20 0.63 -13.10
CA GLY A 108 8.49 1.26 -14.21
C GLY A 108 7.19 1.99 -13.84
N LEU A 109 6.96 2.34 -12.59
CA LEU A 109 5.96 3.35 -12.25
C LEU A 109 6.50 4.74 -12.61
N SER A 110 5.63 5.62 -13.08
CA SER A 110 6.00 7.02 -13.32
C SER A 110 6.13 7.78 -12.00
N GLN A 111 6.92 8.87 -12.02
CA GLN A 111 7.03 9.79 -10.89
C GLN A 111 5.64 10.30 -10.42
N GLN A 112 4.74 10.55 -11.35
CA GLN A 112 3.39 11.00 -11.05
C GLN A 112 2.58 9.93 -10.30
N GLN A 113 2.65 8.67 -10.73
CA GLN A 113 1.96 7.57 -10.04
C GLN A 113 2.49 7.38 -8.63
N VAL A 114 3.81 7.45 -8.45
CA VAL A 114 4.42 7.38 -7.12
C VAL A 114 3.96 8.55 -6.26
N ASN A 115 3.97 9.79 -6.80
CA ASN A 115 3.55 10.98 -6.07
C ASN A 115 2.10 10.90 -5.59
N TYR A 116 1.19 10.39 -6.42
CA TYR A 116 -0.18 10.13 -5.98
C TYR A 116 -0.21 9.30 -4.70
N MET A 117 0.50 8.17 -4.67
CA MET A 117 0.41 7.21 -3.58
C MET A 117 1.14 7.63 -2.30
N VAL A 118 2.20 8.43 -2.39
CA VAL A 118 3.01 8.82 -1.22
C VAL A 118 2.73 10.23 -0.72
N CYS A 119 2.02 11.06 -1.49
CA CYS A 119 1.78 12.47 -1.18
C CYS A 119 0.31 12.87 -1.33
N ASP A 120 -0.23 12.89 -2.56
CA ASP A 120 -1.53 13.49 -2.86
C ASP A 120 -2.68 12.71 -2.23
N ASN A 121 -2.67 11.40 -2.36
CA ASN A 121 -3.72 10.55 -1.82
C ASN A 121 -3.74 10.51 -0.28
N PRO A 122 -2.59 10.36 0.42
CA PRO A 122 -2.54 10.52 1.87
C PRO A 122 -3.08 11.88 2.33
N ALA A 123 -2.71 12.99 1.66
CA ALA A 123 -3.22 14.32 1.97
C ALA A 123 -4.75 14.38 1.81
N THR A 124 -5.28 13.86 0.71
CA THR A 124 -6.72 13.76 0.44
C THR A 124 -7.45 12.96 1.53
N LEU A 125 -6.88 11.82 1.94
CA LEU A 125 -7.49 10.97 2.97
C LEU A 125 -7.63 11.67 4.32
N VAL A 126 -6.66 12.48 4.72
CA VAL A 126 -6.71 13.23 5.98
C VAL A 126 -7.39 14.61 5.84
N GLY A 127 -7.87 14.95 4.65
CA GLY A 127 -8.63 16.18 4.40
C GLY A 127 -7.75 17.42 4.18
N LEU A 128 -6.50 17.25 3.86
CA LEU A 128 -5.61 18.32 3.40
C LEU A 128 -5.81 18.55 1.90
N SER A 129 -5.69 19.81 1.46
CA SER A 129 -5.58 20.11 0.02
C SER A 129 -4.24 19.59 -0.49
N ALA A 130 -4.21 19.09 -1.74
CA ALA A 130 -2.95 18.78 -2.40
C ALA A 130 -2.03 20.02 -2.40
N ILE A 131 -0.77 19.84 -2.07
CA ILE A 131 0.25 20.89 -2.01
C ILE A 131 0.73 21.20 -3.41
#